data_934ce22be25fef269ec34dc295d1e7d7
#
_entry.id   934ce22be25fef269ec34dc295d1e7d7
#
_cell.length_a   1.000
_cell.length_b   1.000
_cell.length_c   1.000
_cell.angle_alpha   90.00
_cell.angle_beta   90.00
_cell.angle_gamma   90.00
#
_symmetry.space_group_name_H-M   'P 1'
#
loop_
_entity.id
_entity.type
_entity.pdbx_description
1 polymer ?
#
loop_
_entity_poly.entity_id
_entity_poly.type
_entity_poly.pdbx_seq_one_letter_code
_entity_poly.pdbx_strand_id
1 'polypeptide(L)'
;MSRIGKLPINIPAGVTVTVQDNVVSVKGPKGELSQTINPSIIVTIAEGQIVFTIDENSEVELKQKQAYHGLYRALVNNMVVGVSTGYKKEMELVGVGYRVSNQGNLIEFNLGYTHAIFLQVPPEIKVETKTERNKNPYICLESCDKQLLGMVCAKIRSFRKPEPYKGKGILFLGEQIRRKSGKSAGAK
;
A
#
# COMPACT_ATOMS: atom_id res chain seq x y z
N MET A 1 -20.35 -14.49 -10.64
CA MET A 1 -19.95 -13.86 -9.35
C MET A 1 -18.48 -14.14 -9.08
N SER A 2 -17.75 -13.16 -8.50
CA SER A 2 -16.35 -13.33 -8.11
C SER A 2 -16.21 -14.31 -6.95
N ARG A 3 -15.28 -15.27 -7.04
CA ARG A 3 -14.98 -16.19 -5.92
C ARG A 3 -14.52 -15.44 -4.66
N ILE A 4 -13.71 -14.37 -4.85
CA ILE A 4 -13.24 -13.52 -3.76
C ILE A 4 -14.39 -12.72 -3.16
N GLY A 5 -15.30 -12.18 -3.98
CA GLY A 5 -16.43 -11.39 -3.51
C GLY A 5 -17.40 -12.16 -2.60
N LYS A 6 -17.52 -13.46 -2.77
CA LYS A 6 -18.39 -14.32 -1.95
C LYS A 6 -17.85 -14.60 -0.54
N LEU A 7 -16.55 -14.37 -0.32
CA LEU A 7 -15.95 -14.66 1.00
C LEU A 7 -16.35 -13.57 2.00
N PRO A 8 -16.98 -13.91 3.13
CA PRO A 8 -17.30 -12.93 4.16
C PRO A 8 -16.03 -12.33 4.75
N ILE A 9 -16.15 -11.12 5.31
CA ILE A 9 -15.07 -10.45 6.02
C ILE A 9 -15.41 -10.48 7.51
N ASN A 10 -14.58 -11.12 8.32
CA ASN A 10 -14.73 -11.10 9.76
C ASN A 10 -14.34 -9.73 10.31
N ILE A 11 -15.15 -9.18 11.21
CA ILE A 11 -14.87 -7.93 11.91
C ILE A 11 -14.10 -8.29 13.19
N PRO A 12 -12.81 -7.91 13.31
CA PRO A 12 -12.04 -8.18 14.52
C PRO A 12 -12.53 -7.35 15.70
N ALA A 13 -12.25 -7.80 16.91
CA ALA A 13 -12.58 -7.05 18.13
C ALA A 13 -11.95 -5.65 18.12
N GLY A 14 -12.74 -4.64 18.51
CA GLY A 14 -12.30 -3.24 18.51
C GLY A 14 -12.44 -2.51 17.17
N VAL A 15 -13.02 -3.13 16.15
CA VAL A 15 -13.35 -2.48 14.87
C VAL A 15 -14.87 -2.32 14.77
N THR A 16 -15.31 -1.12 14.45
CA THR A 16 -16.71 -0.78 14.19
C THR A 16 -16.88 -0.50 12.69
N VAL A 17 -17.90 -1.09 12.09
CA VAL A 17 -18.22 -0.87 10.68
C VAL A 17 -19.63 -0.32 10.58
N THR A 18 -19.79 0.78 9.86
CA THR A 18 -21.08 1.42 9.58
C THR A 18 -21.27 1.56 8.07
N VAL A 19 -22.50 1.39 7.63
CA VAL A 19 -22.88 1.56 6.22
C VAL A 19 -24.01 2.57 6.16
N GLN A 20 -23.79 3.70 5.48
CA GLN A 20 -24.78 4.76 5.30
C GLN A 20 -24.67 5.30 3.87
N ASP A 21 -25.77 5.42 3.16
CA ASP A 21 -25.84 6.03 1.83
C ASP A 21 -24.74 5.55 0.85
N ASN A 22 -24.53 4.24 0.78
CA ASN A 22 -23.48 3.60 -0.02
C ASN A 22 -22.03 3.96 0.38
N VAL A 23 -21.82 4.54 1.55
CA VAL A 23 -20.50 4.76 2.14
C VAL A 23 -20.30 3.75 3.26
N VAL A 24 -19.24 2.96 3.15
CA VAL A 24 -18.80 2.08 4.24
C VAL A 24 -17.69 2.78 5.00
N SER A 25 -17.94 3.05 6.28
CA SER A 25 -16.95 3.61 7.19
C SER A 25 -16.50 2.55 8.18
N VAL A 26 -15.20 2.42 8.33
CA VAL A 26 -14.55 1.43 9.21
C VAL A 26 -13.68 2.18 10.20
N LYS A 27 -13.99 2.05 11.48
CA LYS A 27 -13.27 2.69 12.58
C LYS A 27 -12.60 1.65 13.47
N GLY A 28 -11.33 1.86 13.78
CA GLY A 28 -10.55 0.96 14.62
C GLY A 28 -9.47 1.67 15.44
N PRO A 29 -8.63 0.92 16.15
CA PRO A 29 -7.62 1.49 17.05
C PRO A 29 -6.55 2.34 16.35
N LYS A 30 -6.30 2.11 15.04
CA LYS A 30 -5.27 2.82 14.28
C LYS A 30 -5.80 3.98 13.44
N GLY A 31 -7.11 4.13 13.33
CA GLY A 31 -7.72 5.22 12.56
C GLY A 31 -9.10 4.88 12.04
N GLU A 32 -9.59 5.74 11.17
CA GLU A 32 -10.88 5.60 10.50
C GLU A 32 -10.69 5.78 9.01
N LEU A 33 -11.33 4.93 8.23
CA LEU A 33 -11.32 4.96 6.78
C LEU A 33 -12.75 4.86 6.25
N SER A 34 -13.02 5.54 5.14
CA SER A 34 -14.31 5.48 4.46
C SER A 34 -14.13 5.17 2.98
N GLN A 35 -15.08 4.43 2.41
CA GLN A 35 -15.09 4.07 1.00
C GLN A 35 -16.51 4.13 0.45
N THR A 36 -16.67 4.89 -0.63
CA THR A 36 -17.93 4.91 -1.37
C THR A 36 -18.02 3.66 -2.25
N ILE A 37 -19.16 2.99 -2.19
CA ILE A 37 -19.46 1.78 -2.93
C ILE A 37 -20.49 2.09 -4.01
N ASN A 38 -20.37 1.46 -5.17
CA ASN A 38 -21.33 1.63 -6.24
C ASN A 38 -22.70 1.03 -5.80
N PRO A 39 -23.84 1.68 -6.09
CA PRO A 39 -25.18 1.21 -5.71
C PRO A 39 -25.52 -0.21 -6.19
N SER A 40 -24.82 -0.72 -7.22
CA SER A 40 -25.00 -2.09 -7.73
C SER A 40 -24.53 -3.18 -6.75
N ILE A 41 -23.91 -2.81 -5.63
CA ILE A 41 -23.40 -3.74 -4.59
C ILE A 41 -24.08 -3.40 -3.26
N ILE A 42 -24.74 -4.38 -2.69
CA ILE A 42 -25.37 -4.30 -1.38
C ILE A 42 -24.39 -4.86 -0.33
N VAL A 43 -24.17 -4.11 0.73
CA VAL A 43 -23.32 -4.51 1.85
C VAL A 43 -24.19 -4.81 3.05
N THR A 44 -24.13 -6.03 3.55
CA THR A 44 -24.87 -6.46 4.73
C THR A 44 -23.90 -6.82 5.85
N ILE A 45 -24.19 -6.34 7.05
CA ILE A 45 -23.44 -6.70 8.26
C ILE A 45 -24.32 -7.64 9.09
N ALA A 46 -23.89 -8.88 9.26
CA ALA A 46 -24.58 -9.89 10.06
C ALA A 46 -23.56 -10.71 10.86
N GLU A 47 -23.87 -11.01 12.11
CA GLU A 47 -23.10 -11.89 13.00
C GLU A 47 -21.60 -11.55 13.10
N GLY A 48 -21.24 -10.24 13.05
CA GLY A 48 -19.84 -9.83 13.09
C GLY A 48 -19.09 -10.06 11.77
N GLN A 49 -19.81 -10.28 10.68
CA GLN A 49 -19.26 -10.46 9.34
C GLN A 49 -19.86 -9.46 8.36
N ILE A 50 -19.08 -9.05 7.38
CA ILE A 50 -19.52 -8.22 6.26
C ILE A 50 -19.66 -9.12 5.04
N VAL A 51 -20.85 -9.10 4.44
CA VAL A 51 -21.18 -9.86 3.24
C VAL A 51 -21.52 -8.88 2.11
N PHE A 52 -21.03 -9.16 0.92
CA PHE A 52 -21.29 -8.38 -0.28
C PHE A 52 -22.22 -9.17 -1.19
N THR A 53 -23.30 -8.55 -1.66
CA THR A 53 -24.22 -9.12 -2.65
C THR A 53 -24.39 -8.18 -3.82
N ILE A 54 -24.75 -8.74 -4.97
CA ILE A 54 -24.98 -7.96 -6.19
C ILE A 54 -26.47 -7.60 -6.23
N ASP A 55 -26.77 -6.32 -6.44
CA ASP A 55 -28.12 -5.88 -6.73
C ASP A 55 -28.48 -6.26 -8.18
N GLU A 56 -29.48 -7.12 -8.34
CA GLU A 56 -29.97 -7.58 -9.64
C GLU A 56 -30.71 -6.48 -10.39
N ASN A 57 -31.33 -5.54 -9.67
CA ASN A 57 -32.20 -4.51 -10.27
C ASN A 57 -31.44 -3.30 -10.83
N SER A 58 -30.12 -3.19 -10.58
CA SER A 58 -29.31 -2.08 -11.07
C SER A 58 -29.12 -2.18 -12.61
N GLU A 59 -29.04 -1.03 -13.29
CA GLU A 59 -28.84 -0.94 -14.76
C GLU A 59 -27.40 -1.28 -15.22
N VAL A 60 -26.48 -1.55 -14.29
CA VAL A 60 -25.07 -1.83 -14.59
C VAL A 60 -24.91 -3.20 -15.24
N GLU A 61 -24.05 -3.31 -16.24
CA GLU A 61 -23.74 -4.57 -16.92
C GLU A 61 -23.26 -5.66 -15.95
N LEU A 62 -23.71 -6.91 -16.16
CA LEU A 62 -23.40 -8.04 -15.28
C LEU A 62 -21.89 -8.25 -15.08
N LYS A 63 -21.08 -8.04 -16.12
CA LYS A 63 -19.62 -8.15 -16.04
C LYS A 63 -19.02 -7.10 -15.10
N GLN A 64 -19.52 -5.86 -15.14
CA GLN A 64 -19.09 -4.80 -14.23
C GLN A 64 -19.54 -5.05 -12.81
N LYS A 65 -20.79 -5.51 -12.58
CA LYS A 65 -21.25 -5.91 -11.24
C LYS A 65 -20.34 -6.98 -10.62
N GLN A 66 -19.93 -7.97 -11.41
CA GLN A 66 -19.03 -9.01 -10.94
C GLN A 66 -17.62 -8.48 -10.60
N ALA A 67 -17.12 -7.50 -11.37
CA ALA A 67 -15.86 -6.82 -11.09
C ALA A 67 -15.94 -5.99 -9.80
N TYR A 68 -17.01 -5.19 -9.65
CA TYR A 68 -17.25 -4.38 -8.44
C TYR A 68 -17.42 -5.25 -7.20
N HIS A 69 -18.09 -6.38 -7.29
CA HIS A 69 -18.26 -7.32 -6.20
C HIS A 69 -16.92 -7.78 -5.61
N GLY A 70 -15.95 -8.14 -6.46
CA GLY A 70 -14.60 -8.50 -6.01
C GLY A 70 -13.78 -7.30 -5.52
N LEU A 71 -13.89 -6.15 -6.20
CA LEU A 71 -13.17 -4.92 -5.89
C LEU A 71 -13.54 -4.39 -4.50
N TYR A 72 -14.83 -4.15 -4.25
CA TYR A 72 -15.26 -3.55 -2.98
C TYR A 72 -15.04 -4.47 -1.80
N ARG A 73 -15.23 -5.79 -1.98
CA ARG A 73 -14.85 -6.74 -0.95
C ARG A 73 -13.37 -6.65 -0.59
N ALA A 74 -12.48 -6.54 -1.58
CA ALA A 74 -11.05 -6.42 -1.34
C ALA A 74 -10.68 -5.08 -0.67
N LEU A 75 -11.30 -3.97 -1.10
CA LEU A 75 -11.07 -2.64 -0.52
C LEU A 75 -11.51 -2.61 0.95
N VAL A 76 -12.73 -3.05 1.26
CA VAL A 76 -13.23 -3.07 2.64
C VAL A 76 -12.41 -4.01 3.53
N ASN A 77 -12.00 -5.18 3.01
CA ASN A 77 -11.08 -6.04 3.74
C ASN A 77 -9.74 -5.36 4.05
N ASN A 78 -9.18 -4.61 3.09
CA ASN A 78 -7.97 -3.83 3.34
C ASN A 78 -8.21 -2.75 4.39
N MET A 79 -9.37 -2.09 4.41
CA MET A 79 -9.71 -1.11 5.44
C MET A 79 -9.79 -1.75 6.83
N VAL A 80 -10.50 -2.89 6.97
CA VAL A 80 -10.62 -3.61 8.24
C VAL A 80 -9.24 -4.03 8.79
N VAL A 81 -8.37 -4.60 7.95
CA VAL A 81 -7.00 -4.94 8.33
C VAL A 81 -6.19 -3.68 8.66
N GLY A 82 -6.34 -2.62 7.86
CA GLY A 82 -5.61 -1.37 8.06
C GLY A 82 -5.91 -0.67 9.36
N VAL A 83 -7.20 -0.56 9.75
CA VAL A 83 -7.58 0.09 11.01
C VAL A 83 -7.33 -0.79 12.25
N SER A 84 -7.22 -2.12 12.09
CA SER A 84 -6.92 -3.05 13.19
C SER A 84 -5.41 -3.20 13.40
N THR A 85 -4.69 -3.77 12.47
CA THR A 85 -3.26 -4.07 12.56
C THR A 85 -2.38 -3.01 11.92
N GLY A 86 -2.90 -2.31 10.90
CA GLY A 86 -2.15 -1.36 10.07
C GLY A 86 -1.27 -2.05 9.04
N TYR A 87 -0.74 -1.25 8.13
CA TYR A 87 0.21 -1.69 7.12
C TYR A 87 1.57 -1.06 7.36
N LYS A 88 2.59 -1.88 7.24
CA LYS A 88 3.99 -1.47 7.32
C LYS A 88 4.71 -1.86 6.04
N LYS A 89 5.53 -0.95 5.51
CA LYS A 89 6.43 -1.19 4.38
C LYS A 89 7.82 -0.65 4.70
N GLU A 90 8.80 -1.46 4.43
CA GLU A 90 10.21 -1.12 4.62
C GLU A 90 10.90 -1.07 3.26
N MET A 91 11.67 -0.01 3.04
CA MET A 91 12.42 0.21 1.81
C MET A 91 13.88 0.45 2.13
N GLU A 92 14.76 -0.18 1.39
CA GLU A 92 16.21 -0.12 1.54
C GLU A 92 16.82 0.70 0.40
N LEU A 93 17.80 1.55 0.73
CA LEU A 93 18.53 2.37 -0.24
C LEU A 93 19.90 1.74 -0.49
N VAL A 94 20.05 1.07 -1.62
CA VAL A 94 21.29 0.39 -2.00
C VAL A 94 22.12 1.26 -2.91
N GLY A 95 23.26 1.73 -2.44
CA GLY A 95 24.20 2.54 -3.24
C GLY A 95 25.25 3.22 -2.39
N VAL A 96 26.46 3.40 -2.97
CA VAL A 96 27.53 4.11 -2.29
C VAL A 96 27.17 5.56 -2.11
N GLY A 97 27.25 6.05 -0.84
CA GLY A 97 26.92 7.43 -0.50
C GLY A 97 25.43 7.75 -0.44
N TYR A 98 24.54 6.78 -0.58
CA TYR A 98 23.11 7.00 -0.38
C TYR A 98 22.80 7.27 1.08
N ARG A 99 22.01 8.30 1.32
CA ARG A 99 21.60 8.70 2.66
C ARG A 99 20.11 9.07 2.64
N VAL A 100 19.49 8.89 3.77
CA VAL A 100 18.11 9.34 4.02
C VAL A 100 18.01 9.87 5.43
N SER A 101 17.30 10.96 5.58
CA SER A 101 16.93 11.55 6.87
C SER A 101 15.49 12.03 6.81
N ASN A 102 14.84 12.12 7.96
CA ASN A 102 13.51 12.69 8.04
C ASN A 102 13.41 13.70 9.17
N GLN A 103 12.64 14.74 8.97
CA GLN A 103 12.21 15.71 9.97
C GLN A 103 10.66 15.69 9.98
N GLY A 104 10.11 14.91 10.91
CA GLY A 104 8.67 14.62 10.89
C GLY A 104 8.27 13.93 9.58
N ASN A 105 7.36 14.55 8.82
CA ASN A 105 6.86 14.01 7.55
C ASN A 105 7.65 14.46 6.32
N LEU A 106 8.68 15.28 6.48
CA LEU A 106 9.57 15.67 5.39
C LEU A 106 10.75 14.71 5.35
N ILE A 107 10.93 14.03 4.22
CA ILE A 107 12.04 13.10 3.99
C ILE A 107 13.01 13.74 3.00
N GLU A 108 14.29 13.73 3.37
CA GLU A 108 15.40 14.12 2.51
C GLU A 108 16.13 12.88 1.99
N PHE A 109 16.33 12.82 0.69
CA PHE A 109 17.02 11.75 0.00
C PHE A 109 18.28 12.25 -0.68
N ASN A 110 19.41 11.64 -0.39
CA ASN A 110 20.67 11.82 -1.12
C ASN A 110 20.95 10.52 -1.90
N LEU A 111 20.66 10.52 -3.20
CA LEU A 111 20.67 9.33 -4.06
C LEU A 111 21.75 9.37 -5.16
N GLY A 112 22.84 10.07 -4.90
CA GLY A 112 23.93 10.22 -5.88
C GLY A 112 23.61 11.17 -7.05
N TYR A 113 22.63 12.06 -6.85
CA TYR A 113 22.41 13.23 -7.70
C TYR A 113 23.18 14.44 -7.14
N THR A 114 23.31 15.50 -7.93
CA THR A 114 23.96 16.74 -7.52
C THR A 114 23.19 17.51 -6.44
N HIS A 115 21.90 17.24 -6.29
CA HIS A 115 21.02 17.86 -5.31
C HIS A 115 20.27 16.81 -4.50
N ALA A 116 19.87 17.17 -3.29
CA ALA A 116 18.99 16.37 -2.46
C ALA A 116 17.54 16.41 -3.00
N ILE A 117 16.81 15.33 -2.84
CA ILE A 117 15.39 15.25 -3.18
C ILE A 117 14.59 15.31 -1.90
N PHE A 118 13.64 16.22 -1.83
CA PHE A 118 12.73 16.35 -0.69
C PHE A 118 11.36 15.82 -1.05
N LEU A 119 10.77 15.03 -0.16
CA LEU A 119 9.41 14.51 -0.27
C LEU A 119 8.66 14.79 1.02
N GLN A 120 7.58 15.55 0.92
CA GLN A 120 6.63 15.69 2.02
C GLN A 120 5.60 14.56 1.92
N VAL A 121 5.50 13.78 2.98
CA VAL A 121 4.58 12.65 3.09
C VAL A 121 3.30 13.10 3.79
N PRO A 122 2.12 12.63 3.37
CA PRO A 122 0.86 12.92 4.05
C PRO A 122 0.89 12.55 5.54
N PRO A 123 0.15 13.29 6.40
CA PRO A 123 0.18 13.08 7.86
C PRO A 123 -0.37 11.72 8.32
N GLU A 124 -1.13 11.03 7.48
CA GLU A 124 -1.68 9.69 7.73
C GLU A 124 -0.61 8.59 7.67
N ILE A 125 0.59 8.92 7.20
CA ILE A 125 1.71 7.97 7.13
C ILE A 125 2.76 8.35 8.15
N LYS A 126 3.08 7.43 9.04
CA LYS A 126 4.24 7.56 9.94
C LYS A 126 5.50 7.17 9.20
N VAL A 127 6.53 8.00 9.33
CA VAL A 127 7.82 7.82 8.67
C VAL A 127 8.90 7.66 9.72
N GLU A 128 9.68 6.59 9.61
CA GLU A 128 10.89 6.39 10.39
C GLU A 128 12.05 6.08 9.45
N THR A 129 13.16 6.77 9.63
CA THR A 129 14.40 6.48 8.90
C THR A 129 15.44 5.90 9.85
N LYS A 130 16.14 4.86 9.42
CA LYS A 130 17.22 4.26 10.21
C LYS A 130 18.46 4.11 9.34
N THR A 131 19.57 4.60 9.87
CA THR A 131 20.89 4.48 9.25
C THR A 131 21.82 3.86 10.26
N GLU A 132 22.16 2.59 10.07
CA GLU A 132 23.11 1.86 10.90
C GLU A 132 24.49 1.86 10.25
N ARG A 133 25.53 1.82 11.06
CA ARG A 133 26.91 1.76 10.58
C ARG A 133 27.13 0.45 9.81
N ASN A 134 27.68 0.52 8.61
CA ASN A 134 27.94 -0.61 7.71
C ASN A 134 26.69 -1.35 7.16
N LYS A 135 25.49 -0.77 7.30
CA LYS A 135 24.28 -1.26 6.66
C LYS A 135 23.71 -0.21 5.72
N ASN A 136 22.92 -0.65 4.77
CA ASN A 136 22.20 0.27 3.89
C ASN A 136 21.16 1.05 4.70
N PRO A 137 21.00 2.36 4.43
CA PRO A 137 19.91 3.12 5.03
C PRO A 137 18.56 2.53 4.66
N TYR A 138 17.61 2.53 5.57
CA TYR A 138 16.25 2.09 5.28
C TYR A 138 15.19 3.03 5.84
N ILE A 139 14.05 2.98 5.21
CA ILE A 139 12.86 3.77 5.54
C ILE A 139 11.76 2.81 5.92
N CYS A 140 11.15 3.04 7.05
CA CYS A 140 9.94 2.37 7.48
C CYS A 140 8.76 3.32 7.34
N LEU A 141 7.72 2.88 6.64
CA LEU A 141 6.48 3.62 6.41
C LEU A 141 5.33 2.81 6.99
N GLU A 142 4.50 3.44 7.82
CA GLU A 142 3.33 2.81 8.43
C GLU A 142 2.08 3.67 8.20
N SER A 143 0.97 3.02 7.82
CA SER A 143 -0.33 3.67 7.65
C SER A 143 -1.47 2.69 7.85
N CYS A 144 -2.66 3.20 8.14
CA CYS A 144 -3.91 2.44 8.09
C CYS A 144 -4.42 2.27 6.65
N ASP A 145 -4.11 3.20 5.75
CA ASP A 145 -4.49 3.12 4.34
C ASP A 145 -3.41 2.43 3.49
N LYS A 146 -3.74 1.23 3.01
CA LYS A 146 -2.88 0.44 2.12
C LYS A 146 -2.61 1.11 0.79
N GLN A 147 -3.62 1.80 0.24
CA GLN A 147 -3.53 2.43 -1.07
C GLN A 147 -2.61 3.64 -1.00
N LEU A 148 -2.81 4.53 -0.04
CA LEU A 148 -1.98 5.70 0.18
C LEU A 148 -0.53 5.30 0.46
N LEU A 149 -0.31 4.31 1.33
CA LEU A 149 1.01 3.75 1.61
C LEU A 149 1.68 3.22 0.35
N GLY A 150 0.94 2.49 -0.49
CA GLY A 150 1.43 1.95 -1.75
C GLY A 150 1.85 3.05 -2.74
N MET A 151 1.05 4.11 -2.87
CA MET A 151 1.35 5.26 -3.73
C MET A 151 2.63 5.98 -3.29
N VAL A 152 2.79 6.22 -1.99
CA VAL A 152 3.99 6.88 -1.44
C VAL A 152 5.22 6.00 -1.65
N CYS A 153 5.15 4.69 -1.37
CA CYS A 153 6.25 3.77 -1.65
C CYS A 153 6.63 3.75 -3.13
N ALA A 154 5.66 3.73 -4.04
CA ALA A 154 5.91 3.78 -5.48
C ALA A 154 6.58 5.09 -5.90
N LYS A 155 6.16 6.23 -5.33
CA LYS A 155 6.78 7.54 -5.56
C LYS A 155 8.24 7.56 -5.09
N ILE A 156 8.52 7.09 -3.88
CA ILE A 156 9.88 6.99 -3.35
C ILE A 156 10.75 6.11 -4.26
N ARG A 157 10.24 4.94 -4.64
CA ARG A 157 10.96 4.04 -5.57
C ARG A 157 11.24 4.68 -6.92
N SER A 158 10.37 5.56 -7.41
CA SER A 158 10.55 6.24 -8.68
C SER A 158 11.73 7.20 -8.72
N PHE A 159 12.20 7.72 -7.57
CA PHE A 159 13.35 8.63 -7.50
C PHE A 159 14.65 7.94 -7.95
N ARG A 160 14.83 6.70 -7.60
CA ARG A 160 15.95 5.88 -8.11
C ARG A 160 15.53 4.43 -8.22
N LYS A 161 15.04 4.06 -9.41
CA LYS A 161 14.62 2.66 -9.67
C LYS A 161 15.79 1.70 -9.54
N PRO A 162 15.56 0.46 -9.08
CA PRO A 162 16.61 -0.53 -8.96
C PRO A 162 17.26 -0.85 -10.32
N GLU A 163 18.59 -0.81 -10.34
CA GLU A 163 19.38 -1.14 -11.52
C GLU A 163 19.55 -2.66 -11.65
N PRO A 164 19.40 -3.25 -12.85
CA PRO A 164 19.50 -4.70 -13.02
C PRO A 164 20.93 -5.24 -12.99
N TYR A 165 21.98 -4.41 -13.08
CA TYR A 165 23.37 -4.88 -13.15
C TYR A 165 24.01 -4.98 -11.76
N LYS A 166 24.13 -3.88 -11.05
CA LYS A 166 24.72 -3.81 -9.70
C LYS A 166 23.69 -3.80 -8.58
N GLY A 167 22.40 -3.63 -8.90
CA GLY A 167 21.32 -3.59 -7.93
C GLY A 167 21.24 -2.29 -7.14
N LYS A 168 21.85 -1.19 -7.62
CA LYS A 168 21.74 0.12 -7.00
C LYS A 168 20.35 0.69 -7.18
N GLY A 169 19.82 1.33 -6.16
CA GLY A 169 18.49 1.97 -6.20
C GLY A 169 17.73 1.79 -4.90
N ILE A 170 16.46 2.11 -4.93
CA ILE A 170 15.55 1.97 -3.80
C ILE A 170 14.72 0.70 -3.99
N LEU A 171 14.82 -0.23 -3.06
CA LEU A 171 14.18 -1.54 -3.08
C LEU A 171 13.23 -1.68 -1.90
N PHE A 172 12.28 -2.60 -2.00
CA PHE A 172 11.60 -3.10 -0.81
C PHE A 172 12.53 -4.04 -0.04
N LEU A 173 12.42 -4.06 1.27
CA LEU A 173 13.21 -4.97 2.09
C LEU A 173 12.93 -6.43 1.68
N GLY A 174 13.98 -7.18 1.38
CA GLY A 174 13.89 -8.57 0.92
C GLY A 174 13.57 -8.73 -0.57
N GLU A 175 13.46 -7.65 -1.34
CA GLU A 175 13.24 -7.74 -2.79
C GLU A 175 14.50 -8.28 -3.51
N GLN A 176 14.33 -9.36 -4.27
CA GLN A 176 15.39 -9.90 -5.11
C GLN A 176 15.26 -9.39 -6.55
N ILE A 177 16.28 -8.67 -6.99
CA ILE A 177 16.33 -8.16 -8.37
C ILE A 177 16.96 -9.23 -9.27
N ARG A 178 16.31 -9.53 -10.38
CA ARG A 178 16.91 -10.35 -11.44
C ARG A 178 18.11 -9.60 -12.05
N ARG A 179 19.31 -9.99 -11.68
CA ARG A 179 20.55 -9.40 -12.23
C ARG A 179 20.81 -9.86 -13.64
N LYS A 180 21.24 -8.92 -14.47
CA LYS A 180 21.73 -9.19 -15.83
C LYS A 180 23.25 -9.17 -15.84
N SER A 181 23.88 -10.08 -16.58
CA SER A 181 25.30 -9.97 -16.90
C SER A 181 25.51 -8.79 -17.85
N GLY A 182 26.50 -7.95 -17.58
CA GLY A 182 26.92 -6.90 -18.52
C GLY A 182 27.52 -7.52 -19.81
N LYS A 183 27.84 -6.69 -20.80
CA LYS A 183 28.60 -7.13 -21.95
C LYS A 183 29.95 -7.63 -21.47
N SER A 184 30.28 -8.91 -21.70
CA SER A 184 31.64 -9.42 -21.54
C SER A 184 32.50 -8.77 -22.61
N ALA A 185 33.53 -8.01 -22.23
CA ALA A 185 34.52 -7.53 -23.18
C ALA A 185 35.30 -8.73 -23.70
N GLY A 186 35.08 -9.06 -24.99
CA GLY A 186 35.97 -9.95 -25.75
C GLY A 186 35.74 -11.44 -25.52
N ALA A 187 34.70 -12.01 -26.11
CA ALA A 187 34.89 -13.28 -26.79
C ALA A 187 35.33 -12.94 -28.25
N LYS A 188 36.60 -12.88 -28.49
CA LYS A 188 37.15 -13.10 -29.82
C LYS A 188 37.13 -14.58 -30.07
#